data_4bdf1f1507a98863bf42cd6fe9beccd5
#
_entry.id   4bdf1f1507a98863bf42cd6fe9beccd5
#
_cell.length_a   1.000
_cell.length_b   1.000
_cell.length_c   1.000
_cell.angle_alpha   90.00
_cell.angle_beta   90.00
_cell.angle_gamma   90.00
#
_symmetry.space_group_name_H-M   'P 1'
#
loop_
_entity.id
_entity.type
_entity.pdbx_description
1 polymer ?
#
loop_
_entity_poly.entity_id
_entity_poly.type
_entity_poly.pdbx_seq_one_letter_code
_entity_poly.pdbx_strand_id
1 'polypeptide(L)'
;MTNQMKALSKLHAREGLWATTAPVPEIGPDDVLIKINKTGICGTDVHIWNWDEWAANTIPVPMITGHEFAGEIVELGRNVEGLSLGQRCSGEGHLIGRSSRQSRAGKFHLDPATRGIGVNEQGAFAQYLRLPAFNVVPLPDEVSDDIGAILDPLGNAVHTALSFDLVGEDVLITGAGPIGIMAAAVARHVGARHVVITDINPDRLALAQKVADVVPVDVRSEDLKDVIARLKMKQGFDVGLEMSGNQRALDQMVEAMTMGGRIAMLGIPPGKSPVDWSRIVFKAITLKGVYGREIFETWYKMIAMLEN
;
A
#
# COMPACT_ATOMS: atom_id res chain seq x y z
N MET A 1 21.67 28.33 -16.24
CA MET A 1 21.17 28.02 -14.89
C MET A 1 21.50 26.57 -14.66
N THR A 2 22.09 26.22 -13.52
CA THR A 2 22.37 24.82 -13.21
C THR A 2 21.05 24.08 -13.08
N ASN A 3 20.81 23.13 -13.99
CA ASN A 3 19.60 22.29 -14.01
C ASN A 3 19.68 21.24 -12.88
N GLN A 4 19.74 21.74 -11.63
CA GLN A 4 19.94 20.94 -10.41
C GLN A 4 18.73 21.07 -9.50
N MET A 5 18.36 19.97 -8.84
CA MET A 5 17.29 19.89 -7.86
C MET A 5 17.79 19.39 -6.51
N LYS A 6 17.09 19.76 -5.44
CA LYS A 6 17.30 19.16 -4.11
C LYS A 6 16.68 17.76 -4.08
N ALA A 7 17.38 16.83 -3.44
CA ALA A 7 16.93 15.45 -3.26
C ALA A 7 17.38 14.89 -1.92
N LEU A 8 16.69 13.83 -1.47
CA LEU A 8 17.09 12.97 -0.36
C LEU A 8 17.44 11.60 -0.95
N SER A 9 18.68 11.18 -0.73
CA SER A 9 19.24 10.03 -1.43
C SER A 9 19.96 9.07 -0.49
N LYS A 10 19.95 7.80 -0.87
CA LYS A 10 20.84 6.78 -0.32
C LYS A 10 22.22 6.94 -0.99
N LEU A 11 23.12 7.69 -0.39
CA LEU A 11 24.47 7.94 -0.96
C LEU A 11 25.49 6.88 -0.57
N HIS A 12 25.28 6.18 0.55
CA HIS A 12 26.21 5.22 1.10
C HIS A 12 25.49 3.94 1.54
N ALA A 13 26.15 2.80 1.39
CA ALA A 13 25.67 1.47 1.80
C ALA A 13 25.75 1.31 3.34
N ARG A 14 25.00 2.13 4.09
CA ARG A 14 24.89 2.10 5.56
C ARG A 14 23.64 2.84 6.02
N GLU A 15 23.31 2.79 7.29
CA GLU A 15 22.20 3.52 7.90
C GLU A 15 22.21 5.02 7.52
N GLY A 16 21.01 5.56 7.23
CA GLY A 16 20.76 6.97 6.92
C GLY A 16 20.32 7.24 5.49
N LEU A 17 19.78 8.43 5.27
CA LEU A 17 19.54 9.09 3.98
C LEU A 17 20.16 10.50 4.05
N TRP A 18 20.61 11.01 2.91
CA TRP A 18 21.41 12.25 2.86
C TRP A 18 20.75 13.27 1.94
N ALA A 19 20.61 14.50 2.44
CA ALA A 19 20.26 15.64 1.60
C ALA A 19 21.38 15.90 0.59
N THR A 20 21.02 16.03 -0.68
CA THR A 20 21.96 16.23 -1.78
C THR A 20 21.35 17.08 -2.89
N THR A 21 22.13 17.36 -3.91
CA THR A 21 21.65 17.90 -5.19
C THR A 21 21.85 16.85 -6.27
N ALA A 22 20.91 16.79 -7.21
CA ALA A 22 20.93 15.91 -8.36
C ALA A 22 20.51 16.68 -9.61
N PRO A 23 20.89 16.24 -10.82
CA PRO A 23 20.33 16.81 -12.05
C PRO A 23 18.81 16.65 -12.08
N VAL A 24 18.09 17.66 -12.60
CA VAL A 24 16.68 17.49 -12.96
C VAL A 24 16.62 16.43 -14.06
N PRO A 25 15.75 15.40 -13.93
CA PRO A 25 15.68 14.33 -14.92
C PRO A 25 15.30 14.85 -16.32
N GLU A 26 15.98 14.37 -17.34
CA GLU A 26 15.53 14.54 -18.73
C GLU A 26 14.43 13.50 -19.03
N ILE A 27 13.33 13.95 -19.68
CA ILE A 27 12.23 13.07 -20.05
C ILE A 27 12.42 12.47 -21.44
N GLY A 28 11.98 11.23 -21.59
CA GLY A 28 11.86 10.58 -22.89
C GLY A 28 10.56 10.99 -23.63
N PRO A 29 10.37 10.49 -24.87
CA PRO A 29 9.20 10.85 -25.66
C PRO A 29 7.85 10.42 -25.06
N ASP A 30 7.85 9.39 -24.21
CA ASP A 30 6.66 8.80 -23.57
C ASP A 30 6.56 9.10 -22.07
N ASP A 31 7.44 9.99 -21.56
CA ASP A 31 7.52 10.34 -20.15
C ASP A 31 6.89 11.70 -19.86
N VAL A 32 6.64 11.95 -18.60
CA VAL A 32 6.34 13.28 -18.05
C VAL A 32 7.37 13.67 -17.00
N LEU A 33 7.56 14.98 -16.79
CA LEU A 33 8.24 15.54 -15.63
C LEU A 33 7.21 16.06 -14.65
N ILE A 34 7.26 15.56 -13.42
CA ILE A 34 6.35 15.92 -12.34
C ILE A 34 7.14 16.75 -11.34
N LYS A 35 6.65 17.97 -11.03
CA LYS A 35 7.10 18.74 -9.88
C LYS A 35 6.41 18.19 -8.62
N ILE A 36 7.19 17.66 -7.69
CA ILE A 36 6.68 17.04 -6.47
C ILE A 36 6.22 18.11 -5.48
N ASN A 37 4.99 18.00 -5.00
CA ASN A 37 4.39 18.86 -3.99
C ASN A 37 4.40 18.20 -2.61
N LYS A 38 4.08 16.90 -2.53
CA LYS A 38 3.99 16.11 -1.31
C LYS A 38 4.55 14.71 -1.52
N THR A 39 5.10 14.13 -0.44
CA THR A 39 5.55 12.73 -0.42
C THR A 39 5.12 12.05 0.86
N GLY A 40 4.79 10.76 0.79
CA GLY A 40 4.63 9.87 1.93
C GLY A 40 5.94 9.16 2.28
N ILE A 41 6.02 8.59 3.48
CA ILE A 41 7.11 7.73 3.94
C ILE A 41 6.56 6.32 4.13
N CYS A 42 7.05 5.37 3.34
CA CYS A 42 6.69 3.97 3.41
C CYS A 42 7.58 3.19 4.40
N GLY A 43 7.10 2.04 4.86
CA GLY A 43 7.93 1.05 5.56
C GLY A 43 9.17 0.64 4.76
N THR A 44 9.07 0.60 3.44
CA THR A 44 10.21 0.37 2.52
C THR A 44 11.31 1.41 2.69
N ASP A 45 10.96 2.68 2.88
CA ASP A 45 11.95 3.75 3.12
C ASP A 45 12.66 3.57 4.47
N VAL A 46 11.98 3.01 5.47
CA VAL A 46 12.57 2.66 6.77
C VAL A 46 13.56 1.50 6.61
N HIS A 47 13.25 0.48 5.81
CA HIS A 47 14.19 -0.59 5.47
C HIS A 47 15.44 -0.04 4.77
N ILE A 48 15.26 0.89 3.81
CA ILE A 48 16.35 1.57 3.11
C ILE A 48 17.17 2.44 4.07
N TRP A 49 16.50 3.16 4.98
CA TRP A 49 17.18 3.95 6.01
C TRP A 49 18.07 3.06 6.87
N ASN A 50 17.52 1.98 7.44
CA ASN A 50 18.23 1.06 8.33
C ASN A 50 19.32 0.26 7.62
N TRP A 51 19.29 0.19 6.28
CA TRP A 51 20.20 -0.60 5.46
C TRP A 51 20.24 -2.08 5.87
N ASP A 52 19.05 -2.66 6.05
CA ASP A 52 18.92 -4.07 6.38
C ASP A 52 19.33 -5.00 5.21
N GLU A 53 19.26 -6.30 5.42
CA GLU A 53 19.67 -7.30 4.43
C GLU A 53 18.91 -7.16 3.10
N TRP A 54 17.62 -6.86 3.14
CA TRP A 54 16.84 -6.64 1.93
C TRP A 54 17.32 -5.39 1.18
N ALA A 55 17.49 -4.28 1.88
CA ALA A 55 17.96 -3.03 1.28
C ALA A 55 19.37 -3.19 0.68
N ALA A 56 20.27 -3.86 1.40
CA ALA A 56 21.64 -4.12 0.95
C ALA A 56 21.71 -4.97 -0.33
N ASN A 57 20.75 -5.89 -0.52
CA ASN A 57 20.68 -6.75 -1.70
C ASN A 57 19.89 -6.15 -2.87
N THR A 58 19.08 -5.10 -2.63
CA THR A 58 18.10 -4.61 -3.60
C THR A 58 18.39 -3.20 -4.11
N ILE A 59 18.87 -2.30 -3.21
CA ILE A 59 18.98 -0.87 -3.50
C ILE A 59 20.33 -0.54 -4.12
N PRO A 60 20.36 0.00 -5.35
CA PRO A 60 21.59 0.54 -5.91
C PRO A 60 22.00 1.83 -5.19
N VAL A 61 23.30 2.05 -5.04
CA VAL A 61 23.85 3.26 -4.42
C VAL A 61 24.76 3.95 -5.44
N PRO A 62 24.58 5.27 -5.74
CA PRO A 62 23.60 6.21 -5.15
C PRO A 62 22.18 6.08 -5.73
N MET A 63 21.14 6.38 -4.92
CA MET A 63 19.74 6.30 -5.30
C MET A 63 18.92 7.41 -4.62
N ILE A 64 18.09 8.15 -5.37
CA ILE A 64 17.02 8.97 -4.80
C ILE A 64 15.88 8.02 -4.41
N THR A 65 15.47 8.04 -3.14
CA THR A 65 14.43 7.15 -2.60
C THR A 65 13.04 7.79 -2.65
N GLY A 66 12.03 7.12 -2.08
CA GLY A 66 10.64 7.58 -2.04
C GLY A 66 9.83 7.16 -3.26
N HIS A 67 8.59 6.69 -3.03
CA HIS A 67 7.71 6.19 -4.09
C HIS A 67 6.24 6.56 -3.87
N GLU A 68 5.94 7.28 -2.80
CA GLU A 68 4.63 7.80 -2.47
C GLU A 68 4.64 9.31 -2.72
N PHE A 69 3.83 9.83 -3.65
CA PHE A 69 3.91 11.22 -4.04
C PHE A 69 2.59 11.78 -4.60
N ALA A 70 2.47 13.10 -4.54
CA ALA A 70 1.57 13.92 -5.36
C ALA A 70 2.33 15.13 -5.91
N GLY A 71 1.97 15.57 -7.10
CA GLY A 71 2.63 16.67 -7.76
C GLY A 71 1.85 17.22 -8.95
N GLU A 72 2.54 18.00 -9.76
CA GLU A 72 1.99 18.67 -10.93
C GLU A 72 2.87 18.39 -12.16
N ILE A 73 2.26 18.09 -13.29
CA ILE A 73 2.96 17.87 -14.55
C ILE A 73 3.51 19.20 -15.07
N VAL A 74 4.84 19.28 -15.24
CA VAL A 74 5.52 20.49 -15.70
C VAL A 74 6.16 20.35 -17.08
N GLU A 75 6.32 19.10 -17.58
CA GLU A 75 6.81 18.84 -18.94
C GLU A 75 6.19 17.55 -19.48
N LEU A 76 5.90 17.51 -20.78
CA LEU A 76 5.32 16.37 -21.49
C LEU A 76 6.25 15.90 -22.60
N GLY A 77 6.48 14.60 -22.68
CA GLY A 77 7.13 13.99 -23.83
C GLY A 77 6.27 14.12 -25.09
N ARG A 78 6.91 14.13 -26.24
CA ARG A 78 6.25 14.41 -27.55
C ARG A 78 5.16 13.40 -27.93
N ASN A 79 5.15 12.19 -27.38
CA ASN A 79 4.18 11.14 -27.65
C ASN A 79 3.09 11.06 -26.55
N VAL A 80 3.12 11.93 -25.54
CA VAL A 80 2.16 11.89 -24.44
C VAL A 80 0.84 12.47 -24.87
N GLU A 81 -0.21 11.68 -24.74
CA GLU A 81 -1.59 12.06 -25.02
C GLU A 81 -2.44 11.93 -23.75
N GLY A 82 -3.53 12.70 -23.66
CA GLY A 82 -4.52 12.63 -22.56
C GLY A 82 -4.07 13.25 -21.24
N LEU A 83 -2.86 13.84 -21.17
CA LEU A 83 -2.35 14.58 -20.02
C LEU A 83 -2.06 16.03 -20.39
N SER A 84 -2.05 16.95 -19.41
CA SER A 84 -1.86 18.37 -19.62
C SER A 84 -0.83 18.97 -18.68
N LEU A 85 -0.15 20.04 -19.11
CA LEU A 85 0.70 20.84 -18.23
C LEU A 85 -0.15 21.47 -17.12
N GLY A 86 0.38 21.51 -15.89
CA GLY A 86 -0.34 22.00 -14.72
C GLY A 86 -1.32 20.98 -14.11
N GLN A 87 -1.51 19.82 -14.74
CA GLN A 87 -2.39 18.79 -14.22
C GLN A 87 -1.82 18.17 -12.95
N ARG A 88 -2.64 18.15 -11.88
CA ARG A 88 -2.30 17.47 -10.62
C ARG A 88 -2.36 15.97 -10.81
N CYS A 89 -1.38 15.27 -10.26
CA CYS A 89 -1.28 13.82 -10.39
C CYS A 89 -0.59 13.16 -9.20
N SER A 90 -0.87 11.90 -9.03
CA SER A 90 -0.01 10.90 -8.41
C SER A 90 0.41 9.88 -9.48
N GLY A 91 0.87 8.70 -9.11
CA GLY A 91 1.20 7.71 -10.12
C GLY A 91 1.60 6.36 -9.53
N GLU A 92 1.51 5.36 -10.39
CA GLU A 92 1.92 4.00 -10.10
C GLU A 92 3.45 3.89 -10.12
N GLY A 93 4.03 3.61 -8.96
CA GLY A 93 5.48 3.51 -8.78
C GLY A 93 6.12 2.25 -9.38
N HIS A 94 5.33 1.27 -9.81
CA HIS A 94 5.84 0.05 -10.43
C HIS A 94 5.93 0.21 -11.95
N LEU A 95 7.15 0.26 -12.47
CA LEU A 95 7.46 0.32 -13.90
C LEU A 95 7.52 -1.10 -14.46
N ILE A 96 6.52 -1.48 -15.24
CA ILE A 96 6.33 -2.85 -15.73
C ILE A 96 7.13 -3.14 -17.01
N GLY A 97 7.57 -4.38 -17.20
CA GLY A 97 8.32 -4.81 -18.38
C GLY A 97 7.47 -5.05 -19.63
N ARG A 98 6.13 -5.15 -19.52
CA ARG A 98 5.13 -5.31 -20.61
C ARG A 98 5.22 -6.58 -21.46
N SER A 99 6.31 -7.36 -21.40
CA SER A 99 6.53 -8.54 -22.25
C SER A 99 6.15 -9.87 -21.63
N SER A 100 5.95 -9.92 -20.30
CA SER A 100 5.58 -11.13 -19.59
C SER A 100 4.18 -11.62 -19.94
N ARG A 101 3.91 -12.91 -19.66
CA ARG A 101 2.57 -13.49 -19.77
C ARG A 101 1.55 -12.70 -18.92
N GLN A 102 1.95 -12.33 -17.70
CA GLN A 102 1.12 -11.59 -16.76
C GLN A 102 0.72 -10.22 -17.31
N SER A 103 1.71 -9.43 -17.77
CA SER A 103 1.47 -8.12 -18.36
C SER A 103 0.62 -8.21 -19.63
N ARG A 104 0.88 -9.16 -20.50
CA ARG A 104 0.08 -9.38 -21.73
C ARG A 104 -1.35 -9.84 -21.43
N ALA A 105 -1.60 -10.42 -20.25
CA ALA A 105 -2.93 -10.77 -19.76
C ALA A 105 -3.59 -9.66 -18.91
N GLY A 106 -3.02 -8.43 -18.88
CA GLY A 106 -3.53 -7.30 -18.11
C GLY A 106 -3.26 -7.36 -16.60
N LYS A 107 -2.49 -8.35 -16.14
CA LYS A 107 -2.11 -8.49 -14.72
C LYS A 107 -0.77 -7.82 -14.46
N PHE A 108 -0.72 -6.52 -14.65
CA PHE A 108 0.51 -5.73 -14.63
C PHE A 108 1.26 -5.79 -13.30
N HIS A 109 0.54 -5.78 -12.16
CA HIS A 109 1.13 -5.90 -10.82
C HIS A 109 1.86 -7.25 -10.58
N LEU A 110 1.66 -8.24 -11.43
CA LEU A 110 2.33 -9.56 -11.36
C LEU A 110 3.47 -9.69 -12.39
N ASP A 111 3.90 -8.60 -13.01
CA ASP A 111 5.02 -8.65 -13.97
C ASP A 111 6.34 -8.92 -13.25
N PRO A 112 7.05 -10.01 -13.57
CA PRO A 112 8.32 -10.36 -12.91
C PRO A 112 9.48 -9.40 -13.26
N ALA A 113 9.33 -8.57 -14.29
CA ALA A 113 10.31 -7.56 -14.69
C ALA A 113 9.99 -6.15 -14.15
N THR A 114 9.12 -6.07 -13.15
CA THR A 114 8.77 -4.80 -12.51
C THR A 114 9.98 -4.17 -11.83
N ARG A 115 10.14 -2.85 -12.03
CA ARG A 115 11.11 -2.01 -11.30
C ARG A 115 10.33 -0.96 -10.51
N GLY A 116 10.75 -0.67 -9.28
CA GLY A 116 10.11 0.32 -8.42
C GLY A 116 10.84 1.66 -8.43
N ILE A 117 10.12 2.77 -8.58
CA ILE A 117 10.68 4.08 -8.27
C ILE A 117 11.07 4.13 -6.79
N GLY A 118 12.17 4.82 -6.45
CA GLY A 118 12.69 4.89 -5.09
C GLY A 118 13.28 3.56 -4.56
N VAL A 119 13.30 2.49 -5.37
CA VAL A 119 13.84 1.18 -5.04
C VAL A 119 14.97 0.77 -5.99
N ASN A 120 14.72 0.69 -7.28
CA ASN A 120 15.72 0.43 -8.32
C ASN A 120 15.62 1.36 -9.53
N GLU A 121 14.77 2.38 -9.40
CA GLU A 121 14.72 3.57 -10.24
C GLU A 121 14.68 4.81 -9.35
N GLN A 122 15.13 5.97 -9.86
CA GLN A 122 15.16 7.23 -9.10
C GLN A 122 13.75 7.57 -8.59
N GLY A 123 13.65 7.95 -7.32
CA GLY A 123 12.38 8.11 -6.61
C GLY A 123 11.92 9.56 -6.44
N ALA A 124 10.88 9.70 -5.63
CA ALA A 124 10.12 10.93 -5.44
C ALA A 124 10.61 11.83 -4.29
N PHE A 125 11.61 11.42 -3.50
CA PHE A 125 12.22 12.32 -2.49
C PHE A 125 13.13 13.34 -3.16
N ALA A 126 12.59 14.07 -4.15
CA ALA A 126 13.24 15.10 -4.93
C ALA A 126 12.25 16.18 -5.34
N GLN A 127 12.73 17.30 -5.89
CA GLN A 127 11.83 18.35 -6.37
C GLN A 127 11.10 17.97 -7.67
N TYR A 128 11.70 17.08 -8.47
CA TYR A 128 11.14 16.60 -9.73
C TYR A 128 11.31 15.10 -9.86
N LEU A 129 10.31 14.47 -10.48
CA LEU A 129 10.29 13.04 -10.80
C LEU A 129 9.98 12.87 -12.29
N ARG A 130 10.77 12.05 -12.98
CA ARG A 130 10.41 11.53 -14.31
C ARG A 130 9.57 10.27 -14.13
N LEU A 131 8.43 10.22 -14.79
CA LEU A 131 7.55 9.05 -14.78
C LEU A 131 7.04 8.77 -16.21
N PRO A 132 6.95 7.50 -16.66
CA PRO A 132 6.24 7.18 -17.90
C PRO A 132 4.78 7.65 -17.82
N ALA A 133 4.28 8.27 -18.87
CA ALA A 133 2.90 8.77 -18.93
C ALA A 133 1.87 7.66 -18.63
N PHE A 134 2.18 6.42 -19.00
CA PHE A 134 1.38 5.23 -18.68
C PHE A 134 1.16 5.01 -17.18
N ASN A 135 2.08 5.47 -16.33
CA ASN A 135 2.05 5.30 -14.89
C ASN A 135 1.39 6.47 -14.16
N VAL A 136 1.11 7.57 -14.87
CA VAL A 136 0.51 8.78 -14.27
C VAL A 136 -0.96 8.54 -13.97
N VAL A 137 -1.38 8.96 -12.79
CA VAL A 137 -2.78 8.95 -12.36
C VAL A 137 -3.20 10.37 -12.04
N PRO A 138 -4.02 11.02 -12.91
CA PRO A 138 -4.58 12.33 -12.63
C PRO A 138 -5.38 12.35 -11.33
N LEU A 139 -5.25 13.43 -10.56
CA LEU A 139 -6.01 13.64 -9.33
C LEU A 139 -7.23 14.53 -9.61
N PRO A 140 -8.44 14.12 -9.18
CA PRO A 140 -9.61 14.99 -9.13
C PRO A 140 -9.37 16.19 -8.21
N ASP A 141 -10.13 17.28 -8.44
CA ASP A 141 -10.00 18.51 -7.65
C ASP A 141 -10.35 18.28 -6.16
N GLU A 142 -11.25 17.35 -5.88
CA GLU A 142 -11.69 16.94 -4.53
C GLU A 142 -10.59 16.24 -3.73
N VAL A 143 -9.61 15.60 -4.41
CA VAL A 143 -8.51 14.90 -3.77
C VAL A 143 -7.36 15.86 -3.51
N SER A 144 -7.06 16.14 -2.23
CA SER A 144 -5.93 16.97 -1.84
C SER A 144 -4.58 16.33 -2.15
N ASP A 145 -3.51 17.12 -2.25
CA ASP A 145 -2.16 16.59 -2.43
C ASP A 145 -1.70 15.71 -1.24
N ASP A 146 -2.20 15.97 -0.03
CA ASP A 146 -1.91 15.13 1.14
C ASP A 146 -2.50 13.72 0.96
N ILE A 147 -3.73 13.61 0.46
CA ILE A 147 -4.35 12.32 0.11
C ILE A 147 -3.67 11.73 -1.14
N GLY A 148 -3.42 12.55 -2.16
CA GLY A 148 -2.72 12.14 -3.38
C GLY A 148 -1.37 11.47 -3.11
N ALA A 149 -0.63 11.97 -2.09
CA ALA A 149 0.67 11.44 -1.72
C ALA A 149 0.61 10.05 -1.06
N ILE A 150 -0.53 9.64 -0.50
CA ILE A 150 -0.69 8.33 0.17
C ILE A 150 -1.56 7.35 -0.63
N LEU A 151 -1.80 7.61 -1.91
CA LEU A 151 -2.59 6.71 -2.76
C LEU A 151 -1.90 5.35 -2.97
N ASP A 152 -0.58 5.29 -2.91
CA ASP A 152 0.17 4.03 -2.98
C ASP A 152 -0.25 3.07 -1.85
N PRO A 153 -0.08 3.40 -0.55
CA PRO A 153 -0.53 2.54 0.54
C PRO A 153 -2.05 2.41 0.63
N LEU A 154 -2.83 3.42 0.24
CA LEU A 154 -4.29 3.30 0.16
C LEU A 154 -4.69 2.26 -0.90
N GLY A 155 -4.01 2.20 -2.04
CA GLY A 155 -4.21 1.18 -3.06
C GLY A 155 -3.98 -0.24 -2.52
N ASN A 156 -2.95 -0.44 -1.71
CA ASN A 156 -2.70 -1.72 -1.05
C ASN A 156 -3.83 -2.09 -0.08
N ALA A 157 -4.34 -1.11 0.67
CA ALA A 157 -5.50 -1.28 1.56
C ALA A 157 -6.77 -1.67 0.78
N VAL A 158 -7.06 -0.96 -0.31
CA VAL A 158 -8.22 -1.22 -1.19
C VAL A 158 -8.13 -2.61 -1.83
N HIS A 159 -6.98 -2.97 -2.42
CA HIS A 159 -6.80 -4.29 -3.03
C HIS A 159 -6.98 -5.41 -2.01
N THR A 160 -6.45 -5.24 -0.79
CA THR A 160 -6.58 -6.25 0.25
C THR A 160 -8.02 -6.36 0.77
N ALA A 161 -8.65 -5.23 1.09
CA ALA A 161 -10.02 -5.21 1.59
C ALA A 161 -11.01 -5.80 0.56
N LEU A 162 -10.85 -5.45 -0.71
CA LEU A 162 -11.73 -5.92 -1.79
C LEU A 162 -11.30 -7.26 -2.40
N SER A 163 -10.36 -7.96 -1.80
CA SER A 163 -9.97 -9.31 -2.22
C SER A 163 -11.09 -10.35 -2.06
N PHE A 164 -12.03 -10.05 -1.18
CA PHE A 164 -13.26 -10.82 -0.94
C PHE A 164 -14.44 -9.85 -0.81
N ASP A 165 -15.66 -10.36 -0.99
CA ASP A 165 -16.87 -9.59 -0.71
C ASP A 165 -16.98 -9.34 0.80
N LEU A 166 -17.26 -8.08 1.18
CA LEU A 166 -17.36 -7.63 2.57
C LEU A 166 -18.77 -7.20 2.96
N VAL A 167 -19.69 -7.10 1.98
CA VAL A 167 -21.04 -6.59 2.26
C VAL A 167 -21.78 -7.51 3.22
N GLY A 168 -22.11 -6.99 4.41
CA GLY A 168 -22.81 -7.75 5.46
C GLY A 168 -21.92 -8.71 6.26
N GLU A 169 -20.63 -8.81 5.95
CA GLU A 169 -19.69 -9.73 6.61
C GLU A 169 -19.10 -9.15 7.90
N ASP A 170 -18.69 -10.03 8.80
CA ASP A 170 -17.90 -9.69 9.99
C ASP A 170 -16.40 -9.73 9.63
N VAL A 171 -15.74 -8.59 9.71
CA VAL A 171 -14.36 -8.39 9.25
C VAL A 171 -13.42 -8.23 10.44
N LEU A 172 -12.33 -9.01 10.45
CA LEU A 172 -11.21 -8.88 11.38
C LEU A 172 -9.99 -8.33 10.65
N ILE A 173 -9.44 -7.21 11.12
CA ILE A 173 -8.20 -6.62 10.62
C ILE A 173 -7.15 -6.74 11.71
N THR A 174 -6.01 -7.37 11.41
CA THR A 174 -4.88 -7.42 12.34
C THR A 174 -3.80 -6.42 11.94
N GLY A 175 -3.42 -5.57 12.91
CA GLY A 175 -2.49 -4.46 12.70
C GLY A 175 -3.19 -3.15 12.35
N ALA A 176 -3.19 -2.20 13.29
CA ALA A 176 -3.67 -0.83 13.11
C ALA A 176 -2.54 0.11 12.61
N GLY A 177 -1.69 -0.38 11.70
CA GLY A 177 -0.78 0.47 10.94
C GLY A 177 -1.54 1.32 9.90
N PRO A 178 -0.86 2.22 9.16
CA PRO A 178 -1.52 3.07 8.18
C PRO A 178 -2.41 2.29 7.20
N ILE A 179 -1.90 1.19 6.63
CA ILE A 179 -2.66 0.37 5.66
C ILE A 179 -3.85 -0.32 6.33
N GLY A 180 -3.70 -0.84 7.57
CA GLY A 180 -4.80 -1.48 8.31
C GLY A 180 -5.93 -0.49 8.65
N ILE A 181 -5.59 0.74 9.04
CA ILE A 181 -6.58 1.80 9.30
C ILE A 181 -7.32 2.19 8.01
N MET A 182 -6.60 2.35 6.90
CA MET A 182 -7.21 2.62 5.60
C MET A 182 -8.10 1.46 5.14
N ALA A 183 -7.66 0.21 5.31
CA ALA A 183 -8.48 -0.96 4.99
C ALA A 183 -9.76 -1.04 5.85
N ALA A 184 -9.69 -0.60 7.11
CA ALA A 184 -10.86 -0.52 7.99
C ALA A 184 -11.88 0.52 7.49
N ALA A 185 -11.42 1.68 7.02
CA ALA A 185 -12.27 2.68 6.39
C ALA A 185 -12.93 2.14 5.13
N VAL A 186 -12.17 1.47 4.26
CA VAL A 186 -12.70 0.82 3.04
C VAL A 186 -13.74 -0.24 3.40
N ALA A 187 -13.45 -1.13 4.37
CA ALA A 187 -14.39 -2.18 4.79
C ALA A 187 -15.72 -1.60 5.30
N ARG A 188 -15.67 -0.50 6.05
CA ARG A 188 -16.88 0.22 6.48
C ARG A 188 -17.63 0.84 5.31
N HIS A 189 -16.90 1.53 4.43
CA HIS A 189 -17.47 2.19 3.24
C HIS A 189 -18.25 1.20 2.36
N VAL A 190 -17.72 0.01 2.13
CA VAL A 190 -18.35 -1.00 1.27
C VAL A 190 -19.45 -1.82 1.95
N GLY A 191 -19.73 -1.60 3.24
CA GLY A 191 -20.90 -2.18 3.91
C GLY A 191 -20.63 -3.43 4.75
N ALA A 192 -19.41 -3.62 5.27
CA ALA A 192 -19.16 -4.67 6.27
C ALA A 192 -20.04 -4.47 7.52
N ARG A 193 -20.56 -5.56 8.08
CA ARG A 193 -21.44 -5.52 9.26
C ARG A 193 -20.71 -5.05 10.50
N HIS A 194 -19.64 -5.76 10.87
CA HIS A 194 -18.73 -5.34 11.91
C HIS A 194 -17.31 -5.28 11.33
N VAL A 195 -16.56 -4.24 11.71
CA VAL A 195 -15.14 -4.12 11.41
C VAL A 195 -14.40 -4.05 12.74
N VAL A 196 -13.70 -5.12 13.07
CA VAL A 196 -12.84 -5.21 14.27
C VAL A 196 -11.40 -5.03 13.82
N ILE A 197 -10.69 -4.08 14.44
CA ILE A 197 -9.26 -3.84 14.18
C ILE A 197 -8.44 -4.08 15.44
N THR A 198 -7.37 -4.86 15.35
CA THR A 198 -6.53 -5.21 16.48
C THR A 198 -5.13 -4.62 16.38
N ASP A 199 -4.57 -4.21 17.51
CA ASP A 199 -3.17 -3.80 17.64
C ASP A 199 -2.75 -3.91 19.12
N ILE A 200 -1.48 -3.69 19.39
CA ILE A 200 -0.91 -3.51 20.72
C ILE A 200 -0.63 -2.04 21.07
N ASN A 201 -0.76 -1.14 20.09
CA ASN A 201 -0.51 0.29 20.24
C ASN A 201 -1.85 1.04 20.43
N PRO A 202 -2.11 1.62 21.62
CA PRO A 202 -3.37 2.31 21.90
C PRO A 202 -3.58 3.57 21.05
N ASP A 203 -2.51 4.28 20.67
CA ASP A 203 -2.63 5.49 19.85
C ASP A 203 -3.09 5.16 18.44
N ARG A 204 -2.61 4.04 17.87
CA ARG A 204 -3.06 3.55 16.56
C ARG A 204 -4.51 3.09 16.59
N LEU A 205 -4.93 2.40 17.66
CA LEU A 205 -6.33 2.02 17.86
C LEU A 205 -7.25 3.24 18.01
N ALA A 206 -6.80 4.26 18.75
CA ALA A 206 -7.53 5.52 18.89
C ALA A 206 -7.61 6.27 17.54
N LEU A 207 -6.57 6.22 16.71
CA LEU A 207 -6.60 6.80 15.36
C LEU A 207 -7.58 6.05 14.46
N ALA A 208 -7.62 4.72 14.51
CA ALA A 208 -8.55 3.92 13.73
C ALA A 208 -10.00 4.32 13.99
N GLN A 209 -10.38 4.56 15.26
CA GLN A 209 -11.71 5.04 15.65
C GLN A 209 -12.04 6.46 15.16
N LYS A 210 -11.02 7.30 14.97
CA LYS A 210 -11.23 8.66 14.41
C LYS A 210 -11.45 8.61 12.90
N VAL A 211 -10.87 7.61 12.22
CA VAL A 211 -10.93 7.49 10.77
C VAL A 211 -12.18 6.75 10.31
N ALA A 212 -12.63 5.74 11.05
CA ALA A 212 -13.80 4.94 10.67
C ALA A 212 -14.56 4.41 11.90
N ASP A 213 -15.84 4.09 11.70
CA ASP A 213 -16.67 3.41 12.72
C ASP A 213 -16.24 1.95 12.84
N VAL A 214 -15.27 1.69 13.71
CA VAL A 214 -14.65 0.38 13.94
C VAL A 214 -14.63 0.02 15.41
N VAL A 215 -14.49 -1.27 15.70
CA VAL A 215 -14.28 -1.80 17.05
C VAL A 215 -12.78 -2.05 17.26
N PRO A 216 -12.07 -1.15 17.96
CA PRO A 216 -10.66 -1.36 18.26
C PRO A 216 -10.49 -2.37 19.38
N VAL A 217 -9.48 -3.22 19.29
CA VAL A 217 -9.17 -4.25 20.28
C VAL A 217 -7.67 -4.26 20.57
N ASP A 218 -7.31 -3.98 21.81
CA ASP A 218 -5.97 -4.22 22.32
C ASP A 218 -5.86 -5.69 22.74
N VAL A 219 -5.20 -6.49 21.89
CA VAL A 219 -5.05 -7.94 22.10
C VAL A 219 -4.19 -8.34 23.30
N ARG A 220 -3.64 -7.36 24.04
CA ARG A 220 -2.98 -7.60 25.33
C ARG A 220 -3.98 -7.68 26.47
N SER A 221 -5.15 -7.08 26.33
CA SER A 221 -6.16 -6.91 27.38
C SER A 221 -7.52 -7.54 27.07
N GLU A 222 -7.85 -7.79 25.80
CA GLU A 222 -9.14 -8.37 25.40
C GLU A 222 -8.94 -9.54 24.42
N ASP A 223 -9.60 -10.67 24.68
CA ASP A 223 -9.59 -11.84 23.79
C ASP A 223 -10.63 -11.67 22.68
N LEU A 224 -10.31 -12.11 21.46
CA LEU A 224 -11.24 -12.06 20.32
C LEU A 224 -12.52 -12.88 20.54
N LYS A 225 -12.49 -13.92 21.40
CA LYS A 225 -13.70 -14.67 21.79
C LYS A 225 -14.70 -13.79 22.55
N ASP A 226 -14.20 -12.92 23.44
CA ASP A 226 -15.04 -12.00 24.19
C ASP A 226 -15.63 -10.92 23.25
N VAL A 227 -14.84 -10.46 22.26
CA VAL A 227 -15.31 -9.55 21.20
C VAL A 227 -16.42 -10.18 20.38
N ILE A 228 -16.25 -11.44 19.92
CA ILE A 228 -17.24 -12.21 19.18
C ILE A 228 -18.54 -12.32 19.98
N ALA A 229 -18.45 -12.66 21.27
CA ALA A 229 -19.61 -12.78 22.16
C ALA A 229 -20.30 -11.42 22.35
N ARG A 230 -19.55 -10.35 22.61
CA ARG A 230 -20.04 -8.97 22.82
C ARG A 230 -20.77 -8.45 21.59
N LEU A 231 -20.25 -8.71 20.40
CA LEU A 231 -20.84 -8.29 19.13
C LEU A 231 -21.93 -9.26 18.63
N LYS A 232 -22.23 -10.32 19.41
CA LYS A 232 -23.25 -11.34 19.08
C LYS A 232 -23.03 -12.00 17.71
N MET A 233 -21.77 -12.17 17.31
CA MET A 233 -21.43 -12.95 16.14
C MET A 233 -21.70 -14.43 16.39
N LYS A 234 -22.28 -15.14 15.43
CA LYS A 234 -22.72 -16.53 15.65
C LYS A 234 -21.55 -17.53 15.72
N GLN A 235 -20.51 -17.32 14.90
CA GLN A 235 -19.47 -18.33 14.68
C GLN A 235 -18.05 -17.75 14.59
N GLY A 236 -17.87 -16.44 14.61
CA GLY A 236 -16.61 -15.76 14.41
C GLY A 236 -16.61 -14.85 13.18
N PHE A 237 -15.44 -14.52 12.68
CA PHE A 237 -15.27 -13.58 11.55
C PHE A 237 -15.35 -14.30 10.20
N ASP A 238 -16.00 -13.68 9.23
CA ASP A 238 -16.16 -14.19 7.87
C ASP A 238 -14.94 -13.88 7.00
N VAL A 239 -14.38 -12.66 7.17
CA VAL A 239 -13.22 -12.20 6.41
C VAL A 239 -12.15 -11.67 7.35
N GLY A 240 -10.91 -12.14 7.15
CA GLY A 240 -9.71 -11.64 7.81
C GLY A 240 -8.84 -10.83 6.84
N LEU A 241 -8.34 -9.68 7.29
CA LEU A 241 -7.36 -8.87 6.57
C LEU A 241 -6.09 -8.82 7.43
N GLU A 242 -5.09 -9.64 7.08
CA GLU A 242 -3.84 -9.70 7.83
C GLU A 242 -2.89 -8.62 7.33
N MET A 243 -2.70 -7.56 8.14
CA MET A 243 -1.92 -6.37 7.80
C MET A 243 -0.69 -6.18 8.68
N SER A 244 -0.50 -7.06 9.68
CA SER A 244 0.54 -6.89 10.69
C SER A 244 1.87 -7.57 10.35
N GLY A 245 1.83 -8.65 9.57
CA GLY A 245 2.97 -9.54 9.37
C GLY A 245 3.42 -10.25 10.65
N ASN A 246 2.59 -10.27 11.70
CA ASN A 246 2.93 -10.87 12.98
C ASN A 246 2.35 -12.27 13.12
N GLN A 247 3.19 -13.25 13.44
CA GLN A 247 2.79 -14.66 13.58
C GLN A 247 1.63 -14.83 14.56
N ARG A 248 1.73 -14.22 15.76
CA ARG A 248 0.69 -14.37 16.78
C ARG A 248 -0.65 -13.78 16.32
N ALA A 249 -0.61 -12.67 15.59
CA ALA A 249 -1.82 -12.06 15.05
C ALA A 249 -2.48 -12.97 13.99
N LEU A 250 -1.70 -13.62 13.13
CA LEU A 250 -2.20 -14.61 12.17
C LEU A 250 -2.81 -15.82 12.89
N ASP A 251 -2.16 -16.36 13.93
CA ASP A 251 -2.67 -17.50 14.69
C ASP A 251 -4.01 -17.16 15.37
N GLN A 252 -4.11 -15.97 15.99
CA GLN A 252 -5.35 -15.47 16.58
C GLN A 252 -6.44 -15.27 15.52
N MET A 253 -6.09 -14.73 14.34
CA MET A 253 -7.03 -14.57 13.24
C MET A 253 -7.57 -15.92 12.79
N VAL A 254 -6.73 -16.91 12.50
CA VAL A 254 -7.14 -18.26 12.08
C VAL A 254 -8.05 -18.92 13.14
N GLU A 255 -7.76 -18.70 14.43
CA GLU A 255 -8.61 -19.20 15.52
C GLU A 255 -9.99 -18.53 15.53
N ALA A 256 -10.05 -17.22 15.30
CA ALA A 256 -11.26 -16.41 15.36
C ALA A 256 -12.16 -16.50 14.10
N MET A 257 -11.66 -17.06 12.97
CA MET A 257 -12.46 -17.22 11.76
C MET A 257 -13.55 -18.25 11.92
N THR A 258 -14.68 -18.02 11.24
CA THR A 258 -15.75 -19.01 11.05
C THR A 258 -15.34 -20.16 10.13
N MET A 259 -16.16 -21.21 10.03
CA MET A 259 -16.02 -22.25 9.01
C MET A 259 -16.22 -21.65 7.61
N GLY A 260 -15.30 -21.95 6.68
CA GLY A 260 -15.29 -21.37 5.34
C GLY A 260 -14.80 -19.92 5.28
N GLY A 261 -14.22 -19.41 6.37
CA GLY A 261 -13.67 -18.06 6.43
C GLY A 261 -12.59 -17.79 5.38
N ARG A 262 -12.38 -16.54 5.05
CA ARG A 262 -11.47 -16.08 3.97
C ARG A 262 -10.47 -15.10 4.54
N ILE A 263 -9.19 -15.30 4.32
CA ILE A 263 -8.11 -14.43 4.83
C ILE A 263 -7.31 -13.87 3.67
N ALA A 264 -7.24 -12.55 3.55
CA ALA A 264 -6.33 -11.83 2.66
C ALA A 264 -5.05 -11.45 3.44
N MET A 265 -3.90 -11.89 2.94
CA MET A 265 -2.59 -11.73 3.56
C MET A 265 -1.81 -10.65 2.82
N LEU A 266 -1.61 -9.49 3.44
CA LEU A 266 -0.74 -8.42 2.95
C LEU A 266 0.51 -8.26 3.82
N GLY A 267 0.38 -8.45 5.13
CA GLY A 267 1.49 -8.34 6.07
C GLY A 267 2.60 -9.34 5.74
N ILE A 268 3.84 -8.86 5.73
CA ILE A 268 5.02 -9.70 5.44
C ILE A 268 5.69 -10.06 6.76
N PRO A 269 5.68 -11.34 7.18
CA PRO A 269 6.36 -11.75 8.39
C PRO A 269 7.89 -11.70 8.23
N PRO A 270 8.64 -11.38 9.31
CA PRO A 270 10.08 -11.34 9.29
C PRO A 270 10.68 -12.76 9.24
N GLY A 271 10.69 -13.39 8.07
CA GLY A 271 11.22 -14.72 7.86
C GLY A 271 10.17 -15.82 7.74
N LYS A 272 10.56 -17.08 8.02
CA LYS A 272 9.66 -18.24 7.91
C LYS A 272 8.62 -18.21 9.04
N SER A 273 7.36 -18.30 8.66
CA SER A 273 6.20 -18.27 9.56
C SER A 273 5.49 -19.63 9.53
N PRO A 274 5.38 -20.36 10.66
CA PRO A 274 4.67 -21.63 10.71
C PRO A 274 3.16 -21.40 10.57
N VAL A 275 2.47 -22.34 9.91
CA VAL A 275 1.01 -22.29 9.74
C VAL A 275 0.41 -23.57 10.29
N ASP A 276 -0.63 -23.46 11.12
CA ASP A 276 -1.42 -24.60 11.56
C ASP A 276 -2.35 -25.08 10.43
N TRP A 277 -1.81 -25.93 9.58
CA TRP A 277 -2.52 -26.51 8.44
C TRP A 277 -3.76 -27.31 8.84
N SER A 278 -3.74 -27.93 10.03
CA SER A 278 -4.91 -28.67 10.52
C SER A 278 -6.10 -27.74 10.71
N ARG A 279 -5.88 -26.57 11.31
CA ARG A 279 -6.95 -25.56 11.47
C ARG A 279 -7.43 -25.02 10.14
N ILE A 280 -6.52 -24.71 9.21
CA ILE A 280 -6.89 -24.24 7.87
C ILE A 280 -7.78 -25.26 7.18
N VAL A 281 -7.39 -26.55 7.18
CA VAL A 281 -8.12 -27.63 6.52
C VAL A 281 -9.48 -27.88 7.22
N PHE A 282 -9.48 -28.06 8.55
CA PHE A 282 -10.73 -28.39 9.27
C PHE A 282 -11.74 -27.25 9.30
N LYS A 283 -11.29 -25.99 9.21
CA LYS A 283 -12.19 -24.85 9.05
C LYS A 283 -12.47 -24.48 7.59
N ALA A 284 -11.90 -25.19 6.61
CA ALA A 284 -12.01 -24.89 5.18
C ALA A 284 -11.68 -23.42 4.84
N ILE A 285 -10.63 -22.87 5.50
CA ILE A 285 -10.24 -21.47 5.33
C ILE A 285 -9.58 -21.27 3.97
N THR A 286 -9.96 -20.20 3.27
CA THR A 286 -9.26 -19.73 2.07
C THR A 286 -8.19 -18.72 2.47
N LEU A 287 -6.92 -18.96 2.11
CA LEU A 287 -5.83 -18.01 2.24
C LEU A 287 -5.49 -17.42 0.86
N LYS A 288 -5.51 -16.09 0.74
CA LYS A 288 -5.10 -15.36 -0.47
C LYS A 288 -3.94 -14.45 -0.16
N GLY A 289 -2.78 -14.68 -0.78
CA GLY A 289 -1.69 -13.69 -0.78
C GLY A 289 -2.07 -12.48 -1.64
N VAL A 290 -1.84 -11.28 -1.12
CA VAL A 290 -2.08 -10.02 -1.82
C VAL A 290 -0.73 -9.36 -2.06
N TYR A 291 -0.44 -9.02 -3.31
CA TYR A 291 0.78 -8.33 -3.68
C TYR A 291 0.46 -6.94 -4.20
N GLY A 292 0.80 -5.94 -3.39
CA GLY A 292 0.59 -4.54 -3.75
C GLY A 292 -0.86 -4.21 -4.10
N ARG A 293 -1.06 -3.59 -5.24
CA ARG A 293 -2.36 -3.19 -5.80
C ARG A 293 -2.46 -3.61 -7.27
N GLU A 294 -3.66 -3.86 -7.75
CA GLU A 294 -3.88 -4.15 -9.17
C GLU A 294 -3.70 -2.90 -10.01
N ILE A 295 -2.78 -2.96 -10.97
CA ILE A 295 -2.49 -1.88 -11.91
C ILE A 295 -3.37 -2.07 -13.15
N PHE A 296 -4.36 -1.19 -13.44
CA PHE A 296 -4.75 0.07 -12.77
C PHE A 296 -6.12 -0.04 -12.09
N GLU A 297 -6.73 -1.20 -12.07
CA GLU A 297 -8.09 -1.41 -11.57
C GLU A 297 -8.29 -0.85 -10.15
N THR A 298 -7.31 -1.09 -9.27
CA THR A 298 -7.37 -0.57 -7.89
C THR A 298 -7.30 0.96 -7.85
N TRP A 299 -6.53 1.58 -8.76
CA TRP A 299 -6.43 3.04 -8.84
C TRP A 299 -7.77 3.68 -9.17
N TYR A 300 -8.48 3.15 -10.17
CA TYR A 300 -9.81 3.67 -10.54
C TYR A 300 -10.83 3.48 -9.42
N LYS A 301 -10.86 2.31 -8.77
CA LYS A 301 -11.75 2.07 -7.62
C LYS A 301 -11.47 3.03 -6.47
N MET A 302 -10.19 3.23 -6.16
CA MET A 302 -9.74 4.12 -5.09
C MET A 302 -10.14 5.57 -5.35
N ILE A 303 -9.88 6.09 -6.55
CA ILE A 303 -10.28 7.45 -6.94
C ILE A 303 -11.80 7.61 -6.85
N ALA A 304 -12.57 6.68 -7.41
CA ALA A 304 -14.04 6.73 -7.35
C ALA A 304 -14.60 6.70 -5.92
N MET A 305 -13.94 6.00 -4.98
CA MET A 305 -14.34 6.03 -3.57
C MET A 305 -13.98 7.36 -2.87
N LEU A 306 -12.96 8.08 -3.34
CA LEU A 306 -12.56 9.37 -2.77
C LEU A 306 -13.39 10.55 -3.31
N GLU A 307 -14.09 10.37 -4.45
CA GLU A 307 -15.00 11.35 -5.05
C GLU A 307 -16.40 11.33 -4.42
N ASN A 308 -16.72 10.31 -3.59
CA ASN A 308 -18.00 10.13 -2.90
C ASN A 308 -17.90 10.41 -1.41
#